data_c9cadae905121645bdc9ef60bacc9496
#
_entry.id   c9cadae905121645bdc9ef60bacc9496
#
_cell.length_a   1.000
_cell.length_b   1.000
_cell.length_c   1.000
_cell.angle_alpha   90.00
_cell.angle_beta   90.00
_cell.angle_gamma   90.00
#
_symmetry.space_group_name_H-M   'P 1'
#
loop_
_entity.id
_entity.type
_entity.pdbx_description
1 polymer ?
#
loop_
_entity_poly.entity_id
_entity_poly.type
_entity_poly.pdbx_seq_one_letter_code
_entity_poly.pdbx_strand_id
1 'polypeptide(L)'
;MPGMLGIAHQRANFTKQNCILLRKTRSKILSSPVGSDFASQNKEDYMLDVCLLGTAGMMPLPHRWLTASLMRYNGSSLLIDCGEGTQIAIKEKGWTFKPIDVICFTHYHADHISGLPGLLLSMGNAERTEPLTMIGPKGLERVVGALRMIAPELPFEIRYIEIMEPEADIEINGYHIHAFRVNHNITCYGYTVEIRRAGRFSVEHAKKREIPQKYWNRLQKGEEIETEDGAHY
;
A
#
# COMPACT_ATOMS: atom_id res chain seq x y z
N MET A 1 13.29 48.77 2.39
CA MET A 1 12.90 47.97 1.22
C MET A 1 13.11 46.53 1.61
N PRO A 2 12.09 45.72 1.92
CA PRO A 2 12.23 44.31 2.31
C PRO A 2 12.16 43.42 1.06
N GLY A 3 13.15 42.50 0.95
CA GLY A 3 13.27 41.55 -0.15
C GLY A 3 12.20 40.43 -0.03
N MET A 4 11.55 40.19 -1.14
CA MET A 4 10.66 39.04 -1.33
C MET A 4 11.46 37.74 -1.36
N LEU A 5 11.22 36.85 -0.40
CA LEU A 5 11.63 35.44 -0.49
C LEU A 5 10.69 34.72 -1.46
N GLY A 6 11.21 34.40 -2.63
CA GLY A 6 10.54 33.56 -3.60
C GLY A 6 10.51 32.12 -3.11
N ILE A 7 9.32 31.61 -2.85
CA ILE A 7 9.09 30.17 -2.63
C ILE A 7 9.21 29.49 -3.99
N ALA A 8 10.35 28.84 -4.22
CA ALA A 8 10.57 27.99 -5.39
C ALA A 8 9.64 26.77 -5.27
N HIS A 9 8.57 26.75 -6.04
CA HIS A 9 7.82 25.54 -6.34
C HIS A 9 8.71 24.61 -7.15
N GLN A 10 9.38 23.68 -6.49
CA GLN A 10 9.94 22.52 -7.18
C GLN A 10 8.77 21.69 -7.71
N ARG A 11 8.42 21.89 -8.97
CA ARG A 11 7.65 20.94 -9.74
C ARG A 11 8.52 19.70 -9.91
N ALA A 12 8.24 18.66 -9.12
CA ALA A 12 8.80 17.35 -9.39
C ALA A 12 8.34 16.93 -10.79
N ASN A 13 9.27 16.85 -11.73
CA ASN A 13 9.04 16.23 -13.02
C ASN A 13 8.80 14.74 -12.77
N PHE A 14 7.54 14.34 -12.65
CA PHE A 14 7.14 12.95 -12.65
C PHE A 14 7.43 12.40 -14.04
N THR A 15 8.49 11.63 -14.16
CA THR A 15 8.69 10.76 -15.31
C THR A 15 7.49 9.78 -15.38
N LYS A 16 6.98 9.57 -16.59
CA LYS A 16 5.75 8.83 -16.94
C LYS A 16 5.65 7.38 -16.41
N GLN A 17 6.53 6.92 -15.55
CA GLN A 17 6.70 5.51 -15.17
C GLN A 17 6.21 5.13 -13.77
N ASN A 18 5.87 6.06 -12.90
CA ASN A 18 5.46 5.74 -11.52
C ASN A 18 4.13 6.41 -11.18
N CYS A 19 3.02 5.75 -11.53
CA CYS A 19 1.66 6.17 -11.18
C CYS A 19 1.24 5.68 -9.79
N ILE A 20 2.09 5.87 -8.78
CA ILE A 20 1.77 5.52 -7.39
C ILE A 20 1.63 6.81 -6.59
N LEU A 21 0.42 7.08 -6.12
CA LEU A 21 0.13 8.20 -5.24
C LEU A 21 -0.14 7.69 -3.82
N LEU A 22 0.74 8.03 -2.87
CA LEU A 22 0.52 7.73 -1.46
C LEU A 22 -0.18 8.91 -0.79
N ARG A 23 -1.41 8.73 -0.35
CA ARG A 23 -2.13 9.72 0.47
C ARG A 23 -2.06 9.34 1.94
N LYS A 24 -1.48 10.23 2.74
CA LYS A 24 -1.55 10.16 4.20
C LYS A 24 -2.74 11.01 4.64
N THR A 25 -3.81 10.39 5.09
CA THR A 25 -4.90 11.14 5.71
C THR A 25 -4.38 11.75 7.02
N ARG A 26 -4.26 13.08 7.05
CA ARG A 26 -3.91 13.82 8.25
C ARG A 26 -5.10 13.86 9.21
N SER A 27 -5.05 13.12 10.30
CA SER A 27 -5.68 13.57 11.52
C SER A 27 -4.84 14.75 12.05
N LYS A 28 -5.48 15.91 12.33
CA LYS A 28 -4.82 17.09 12.87
C LYS A 28 -4.03 16.73 14.13
N ILE A 29 -2.70 16.71 14.02
CA ILE A 29 -1.82 16.63 15.18
C ILE A 29 -1.55 18.07 15.62
N LEU A 30 -2.11 18.46 16.76
CA LEU A 30 -1.63 19.59 17.52
C LEU A 30 -0.35 19.17 18.23
N SER A 31 0.76 19.77 17.83
CA SER A 31 2.06 19.63 18.47
C SER A 31 2.08 20.28 19.84
N SER A 32 2.62 19.61 20.85
CA SER A 32 3.15 20.19 22.09
C SER A 32 4.29 19.33 22.65
N PRO A 33 5.24 19.94 23.41
CA PRO A 33 6.61 19.47 23.46
C PRO A 33 6.91 18.44 24.57
N VAL A 34 7.99 17.77 24.35
CA VAL A 34 8.91 17.00 25.21
C VAL A 34 8.66 17.02 26.73
N GLY A 35 8.52 15.82 27.27
CA GLY A 35 8.71 15.47 28.68
C GLY A 35 9.04 13.99 28.77
N SER A 36 10.20 13.70 29.35
CA SER A 36 10.84 12.41 29.53
C SER A 36 10.07 11.44 30.41
N ASP A 37 10.38 10.15 30.22
CA ASP A 37 10.13 8.99 31.08
C ASP A 37 8.68 8.46 31.12
N PHE A 38 8.48 7.31 30.45
CA PHE A 38 7.86 6.16 31.11
C PHE A 38 7.99 4.87 30.28
N ALA A 39 8.23 3.79 31.03
CA ALA A 39 8.43 2.41 30.70
C ALA A 39 7.60 1.82 29.55
N SER A 40 8.25 0.88 28.86
CA SER A 40 7.73 -0.13 27.94
C SER A 40 6.30 -0.59 28.23
N GLN A 41 5.34 -0.12 27.44
CA GLN A 41 4.13 -0.83 27.14
C GLN A 41 4.08 -1.00 25.63
N ASN A 42 3.85 -2.23 25.17
CA ASN A 42 3.75 -2.65 23.78
C ASN A 42 2.91 -1.67 22.96
N LYS A 43 3.57 -0.67 22.39
CA LYS A 43 3.04 0.09 21.28
C LYS A 43 3.20 -0.82 20.06
N GLU A 44 2.14 -1.44 19.63
CA GLU A 44 2.04 -1.84 18.23
C GLU A 44 2.09 -0.55 17.41
N ASP A 45 3.28 -0.10 17.08
CA ASP A 45 3.49 0.97 16.11
C ASP A 45 3.10 0.38 14.75
N TYR A 46 1.85 0.61 14.33
CA TYR A 46 1.38 0.33 12.98
C TYR A 46 2.21 1.17 12.00
N MET A 47 3.37 0.66 11.64
CA MET A 47 4.29 1.34 10.73
C MET A 47 3.96 0.89 9.31
N LEU A 48 3.74 1.86 8.41
CA LEU A 48 3.70 1.60 6.98
C LEU A 48 5.11 1.75 6.42
N ASP A 49 5.70 0.64 6.00
CA ASP A 49 6.96 0.64 5.27
C ASP A 49 6.68 0.69 3.77
N VAL A 50 7.38 1.54 3.05
CA VAL A 50 7.30 1.65 1.58
C VAL A 50 8.69 1.58 0.99
N CYS A 51 8.88 0.71 0.00
CA CYS A 51 10.14 0.54 -0.70
C CYS A 51 9.92 0.49 -2.22
N LEU A 52 10.62 1.37 -2.95
CA LEU A 52 10.77 1.24 -4.39
C LEU A 52 11.84 0.18 -4.66
N LEU A 53 11.42 -1.04 -4.98
CA LEU A 53 12.30 -2.17 -5.25
C LEU A 53 13.01 -2.05 -6.59
N GLY A 54 12.29 -1.53 -7.59
CA GLY A 54 12.81 -1.32 -8.93
C GLY A 54 12.27 -0.02 -9.54
N THR A 55 13.15 0.71 -10.21
CA THR A 55 12.84 2.03 -10.81
C THR A 55 13.36 2.15 -12.25
N ALA A 56 13.88 1.07 -12.83
CA ALA A 56 14.24 1.03 -14.24
C ALA A 56 12.99 0.75 -15.09
N GLY A 57 12.98 1.28 -16.32
CA GLY A 57 12.03 0.92 -17.37
C GLY A 57 12.70 -0.02 -18.35
N MET A 58 11.96 -0.64 -19.23
CA MET A 58 12.29 -1.51 -20.35
C MET A 58 13.56 -2.39 -20.24
N MET A 59 14.68 -1.89 -19.75
CA MET A 59 15.93 -2.64 -19.64
C MET A 59 16.43 -2.64 -18.20
N PRO A 60 16.70 -3.82 -17.62
CA PRO A 60 17.33 -3.91 -16.31
C PRO A 60 18.78 -3.40 -16.40
N LEU A 61 19.21 -2.71 -15.37
CA LEU A 61 20.58 -2.25 -15.20
C LEU A 61 21.19 -2.91 -13.97
N PRO A 62 22.51 -3.09 -13.90
CA PRO A 62 23.16 -3.55 -12.69
C PRO A 62 22.73 -2.69 -11.49
N HIS A 63 22.27 -3.33 -10.42
CA HIS A 63 21.80 -2.69 -9.19
C HIS A 63 20.59 -1.75 -9.35
N ARG A 64 19.88 -1.83 -10.46
CA ARG A 64 18.65 -1.08 -10.71
C ARG A 64 17.62 -1.96 -11.42
N TRP A 65 16.79 -2.62 -10.64
CA TRP A 65 15.78 -3.55 -11.11
C TRP A 65 14.61 -2.83 -11.80
N LEU A 66 13.81 -3.58 -12.57
CA LEU A 66 12.64 -3.08 -13.27
C LEU A 66 11.53 -2.71 -12.29
N THR A 67 10.47 -2.08 -12.80
CA THR A 67 9.43 -1.44 -11.99
C THR A 67 8.79 -2.38 -10.97
N ALA A 68 8.96 -2.06 -9.70
CA ALA A 68 8.29 -2.72 -8.58
C ALA A 68 8.30 -1.83 -7.34
N SER A 69 7.19 -1.79 -6.61
CA SER A 69 7.08 -1.09 -5.32
C SER A 69 6.38 -1.97 -4.30
N LEU A 70 6.96 -2.13 -3.12
CA LEU A 70 6.43 -2.96 -2.05
C LEU A 70 6.06 -2.11 -0.83
N MET A 71 4.85 -2.29 -0.34
CA MET A 71 4.34 -1.69 0.89
C MET A 71 4.11 -2.80 1.91
N ARG A 72 4.42 -2.52 3.17
CA ARG A 72 4.20 -3.45 4.29
C ARG A 72 3.40 -2.75 5.37
N TYR A 73 2.32 -3.36 5.77
CA TYR A 73 1.45 -2.85 6.81
C TYR A 73 0.81 -4.01 7.59
N ASN A 74 0.93 -3.98 8.90
CA ASN A 74 0.25 -4.91 9.81
C ASN A 74 0.40 -6.39 9.43
N GLY A 75 1.63 -6.82 9.09
CA GLY A 75 1.94 -8.21 8.72
C GLY A 75 1.62 -8.58 7.28
N SER A 76 0.86 -7.77 6.54
CA SER A 76 0.55 -7.95 5.12
C SER A 76 1.47 -7.10 4.24
N SER A 77 1.71 -7.54 3.02
CA SER A 77 2.45 -6.78 2.03
C SER A 77 1.68 -6.66 0.73
N LEU A 78 1.69 -5.45 0.16
CA LEU A 78 1.12 -5.12 -1.13
C LEU A 78 2.23 -4.75 -2.10
N LEU A 79 2.33 -5.48 -3.21
CA LEU A 79 3.26 -5.21 -4.29
C LEU A 79 2.54 -4.50 -5.43
N ILE A 80 3.11 -3.42 -5.97
CA ILE A 80 2.64 -2.78 -7.19
C ILE A 80 3.69 -3.01 -8.26
N ASP A 81 3.28 -3.67 -9.34
CA ASP A 81 4.09 -4.21 -10.42
C ASP A 81 5.16 -5.21 -9.95
N CYS A 82 5.61 -6.04 -10.87
CA CYS A 82 6.57 -7.10 -10.65
C CYS A 82 7.49 -7.23 -11.86
N GLY A 83 8.33 -6.21 -12.07
CA GLY A 83 9.35 -6.23 -13.12
C GLY A 83 10.44 -7.27 -12.84
N GLU A 84 11.28 -7.51 -13.84
CA GLU A 84 12.39 -8.45 -13.71
C GLU A 84 13.33 -8.06 -12.56
N GLY A 85 13.72 -9.06 -11.76
CA GLY A 85 14.59 -8.88 -10.60
C GLY A 85 13.86 -8.49 -9.30
N THR A 86 12.53 -8.35 -9.30
CA THR A 86 11.76 -8.00 -8.09
C THR A 86 12.08 -8.91 -6.90
N GLN A 87 12.17 -10.24 -7.10
CA GLN A 87 12.48 -11.17 -6.03
C GLN A 87 13.92 -10.99 -5.49
N ILE A 88 14.85 -10.55 -6.33
CA ILE A 88 16.23 -10.25 -5.92
C ILE A 88 16.22 -8.98 -5.06
N ALA A 89 15.57 -7.93 -5.53
CA ALA A 89 15.45 -6.65 -4.80
C ALA A 89 14.80 -6.84 -3.42
N ILE A 90 13.79 -7.70 -3.29
CA ILE A 90 13.17 -8.04 -2.00
C ILE A 90 14.21 -8.67 -1.06
N LYS A 91 15.02 -9.61 -1.56
CA LYS A 91 16.09 -10.26 -0.77
C LYS A 91 17.21 -9.29 -0.38
N GLU A 92 17.62 -8.41 -1.27
CA GLU A 92 18.61 -7.36 -0.99
C GLU A 92 18.17 -6.42 0.14
N LYS A 93 16.85 -6.19 0.28
CA LYS A 93 16.25 -5.44 1.40
C LYS A 93 16.13 -6.24 2.70
N GLY A 94 16.47 -7.53 2.69
CA GLY A 94 16.26 -8.42 3.85
C GLY A 94 14.78 -8.72 4.12
N TRP A 95 13.90 -8.50 3.14
CA TRP A 95 12.48 -8.77 3.27
C TRP A 95 12.15 -10.19 2.77
N THR A 96 10.97 -10.69 3.13
CA THR A 96 10.52 -12.04 2.81
C THR A 96 9.33 -12.00 1.84
N PHE A 97 9.08 -13.12 1.17
CA PHE A 97 8.01 -13.25 0.16
C PHE A 97 6.67 -13.64 0.77
N LYS A 98 6.69 -14.39 1.88
CA LYS A 98 5.49 -14.99 2.49
C LYS A 98 4.39 -13.97 2.80
N PRO A 99 4.68 -12.75 3.31
CA PRO A 99 3.66 -11.75 3.61
C PRO A 99 3.05 -11.04 2.39
N ILE A 100 3.47 -11.34 1.15
CA ILE A 100 2.91 -10.67 -0.03
C ILE A 100 1.54 -11.25 -0.32
N ASP A 101 0.49 -10.55 0.11
CA ASP A 101 -0.90 -11.01 -0.01
C ASP A 101 -1.61 -10.42 -1.21
N VAL A 102 -1.14 -9.28 -1.70
CA VAL A 102 -1.74 -8.54 -2.80
C VAL A 102 -0.68 -8.11 -3.80
N ILE A 103 -0.94 -8.32 -5.08
CA ILE A 103 -0.15 -7.77 -6.19
C ILE A 103 -1.08 -6.96 -7.09
N CYS A 104 -0.79 -5.68 -7.28
CA CYS A 104 -1.49 -4.80 -8.22
C CYS A 104 -0.63 -4.60 -9.47
N PHE A 105 -1.20 -4.82 -10.65
CA PHE A 105 -0.53 -4.52 -11.92
C PHE A 105 -1.10 -3.25 -12.52
N THR A 106 -0.23 -2.28 -12.81
CA THR A 106 -0.63 -1.07 -13.52
C THR A 106 -1.04 -1.40 -14.95
N HIS A 107 -0.26 -2.23 -15.63
CA HIS A 107 -0.48 -2.75 -16.97
C HIS A 107 0.45 -3.94 -17.26
N TYR A 108 0.41 -4.49 -18.49
CA TYR A 108 1.10 -5.74 -18.83
C TYR A 108 2.29 -5.57 -19.76
N HIS A 109 3.00 -4.44 -19.74
CA HIS A 109 4.31 -4.37 -20.38
C HIS A 109 5.34 -5.21 -19.60
N ALA A 110 6.32 -5.74 -20.32
CA ALA A 110 7.26 -6.71 -19.76
C ALA A 110 8.00 -6.17 -18.53
N ASP A 111 8.40 -4.91 -18.53
CA ASP A 111 9.10 -4.25 -17.42
C ASP A 111 8.26 -4.08 -16.15
N HIS A 112 6.96 -4.38 -16.22
CA HIS A 112 6.03 -4.35 -15.09
C HIS A 112 5.56 -5.73 -14.61
N ILE A 113 5.78 -6.81 -15.39
CA ILE A 113 5.24 -8.13 -15.06
C ILE A 113 6.21 -9.30 -15.27
N SER A 114 7.34 -9.10 -15.97
CA SER A 114 8.26 -10.20 -16.32
C SER A 114 8.88 -10.92 -15.13
N GLY A 115 8.96 -10.29 -13.96
CA GLY A 115 9.48 -10.90 -12.72
C GLY A 115 8.49 -11.83 -12.02
N LEU A 116 7.21 -11.83 -12.44
CA LEU A 116 6.16 -12.58 -11.76
C LEU A 116 6.41 -14.09 -11.65
N PRO A 117 6.82 -14.81 -12.70
CA PRO A 117 7.05 -16.25 -12.58
C PRO A 117 8.11 -16.60 -11.54
N GLY A 118 9.22 -15.87 -11.52
CA GLY A 118 10.30 -16.07 -10.54
C GLY A 118 9.88 -15.71 -9.12
N LEU A 119 9.05 -14.67 -8.96
CA LEU A 119 8.49 -14.31 -7.66
C LEU A 119 7.53 -15.40 -7.14
N LEU A 120 6.63 -15.92 -7.97
CA LEU A 120 5.68 -16.97 -7.58
C LEU A 120 6.40 -18.24 -7.12
N LEU A 121 7.43 -18.67 -7.85
CA LEU A 121 8.28 -19.81 -7.45
C LEU A 121 8.99 -19.51 -6.11
N SER A 122 9.50 -18.30 -5.93
CA SER A 122 10.15 -17.89 -4.67
C SER A 122 9.18 -17.87 -3.50
N MET A 123 7.91 -17.48 -3.73
CA MET A 123 6.84 -17.51 -2.72
C MET A 123 6.49 -18.97 -2.35
N GLY A 124 6.38 -19.86 -3.34
CA GLY A 124 6.15 -21.28 -3.11
C GLY A 124 7.28 -21.93 -2.31
N ASN A 125 8.54 -21.63 -2.65
CA ASN A 125 9.72 -22.11 -1.93
C ASN A 125 9.86 -21.54 -0.51
N ALA A 126 9.19 -20.42 -0.23
CA ALA A 126 9.09 -19.84 1.11
C ALA A 126 7.92 -20.43 1.92
N GLU A 127 7.36 -21.56 1.48
CA GLU A 127 6.27 -22.29 2.14
C GLU A 127 5.01 -21.42 2.36
N ARG A 128 4.70 -20.55 1.38
CA ARG A 128 3.43 -19.83 1.40
C ARG A 128 2.30 -20.78 1.01
N THR A 129 1.25 -20.81 1.80
CA THR A 129 0.02 -21.58 1.55
C THR A 129 -1.23 -20.69 1.48
N GLU A 130 -1.15 -19.48 2.02
CA GLU A 130 -2.23 -18.51 2.01
C GLU A 130 -2.52 -18.00 0.59
N PRO A 131 -3.78 -17.74 0.23
CA PRO A 131 -4.16 -17.23 -1.07
C PRO A 131 -3.45 -15.92 -1.41
N LEU A 132 -3.11 -15.75 -2.69
CA LEU A 132 -2.53 -14.52 -3.25
C LEU A 132 -3.59 -13.83 -4.10
N THR A 133 -3.92 -12.57 -3.80
CA THR A 133 -4.82 -11.78 -4.64
C THR A 133 -4.05 -10.94 -5.63
N MET A 134 -4.41 -11.05 -6.90
CA MET A 134 -3.87 -10.21 -7.97
C MET A 134 -4.95 -9.28 -8.51
N ILE A 135 -4.60 -8.00 -8.65
CA ILE A 135 -5.48 -6.92 -9.12
C ILE A 135 -4.85 -6.31 -10.36
N GLY A 136 -5.63 -6.06 -11.40
CA GLY A 136 -5.09 -5.42 -12.60
C GLY A 136 -6.13 -5.20 -13.69
N PRO A 137 -5.71 -4.66 -14.86
CA PRO A 137 -6.58 -4.45 -15.99
C PRO A 137 -7.22 -5.74 -16.49
N LYS A 138 -8.29 -5.60 -17.29
CA LYS A 138 -8.92 -6.72 -17.98
C LYS A 138 -7.90 -7.63 -18.68
N GLY A 139 -8.08 -8.94 -18.55
CA GLY A 139 -7.20 -9.96 -19.11
C GLY A 139 -6.08 -10.40 -18.16
N LEU A 140 -6.13 -9.99 -16.89
CA LEU A 140 -5.17 -10.36 -15.87
C LEU A 140 -4.98 -11.87 -15.74
N GLU A 141 -6.08 -12.61 -15.56
CA GLU A 141 -6.06 -14.06 -15.43
C GLU A 141 -5.39 -14.74 -16.63
N ARG A 142 -5.72 -14.30 -17.84
CA ARG A 142 -5.13 -14.83 -19.08
C ARG A 142 -3.63 -14.58 -19.15
N VAL A 143 -3.17 -13.36 -18.82
CA VAL A 143 -1.75 -12.99 -18.87
C VAL A 143 -0.97 -13.75 -17.82
N VAL A 144 -1.47 -13.78 -16.58
CA VAL A 144 -0.84 -14.52 -15.49
C VAL A 144 -0.83 -16.02 -15.77
N GLY A 145 -1.93 -16.56 -16.32
CA GLY A 145 -2.01 -17.97 -16.75
C GLY A 145 -0.95 -18.33 -17.77
N ALA A 146 -0.71 -17.47 -18.76
CA ALA A 146 0.34 -17.69 -19.76
C ALA A 146 1.76 -17.64 -19.13
N LEU A 147 2.02 -16.71 -18.24
CA LEU A 147 3.30 -16.60 -17.54
C LEU A 147 3.55 -17.79 -16.59
N ARG A 148 2.48 -18.34 -16.00
CA ARG A 148 2.54 -19.49 -15.09
C ARG A 148 2.76 -20.83 -15.78
N MET A 149 2.74 -20.92 -17.09
CA MET A 149 3.00 -22.19 -17.79
C MET A 149 4.33 -22.81 -17.40
N ILE A 150 5.30 -22.01 -16.97
CA ILE A 150 6.60 -22.47 -16.47
C ILE A 150 6.63 -22.75 -14.96
N ALA A 151 5.55 -22.44 -14.25
CA ALA A 151 5.36 -22.67 -12.81
C ALA A 151 3.90 -23.08 -12.54
N PRO A 152 3.45 -24.23 -13.07
CA PRO A 152 2.05 -24.62 -13.08
C PRO A 152 1.53 -24.97 -11.69
N GLU A 153 2.39 -25.54 -10.85
CA GLU A 153 2.03 -25.98 -9.49
C GLU A 153 2.56 -25.00 -8.46
N LEU A 154 1.64 -24.42 -7.70
CA LEU A 154 1.92 -23.54 -6.57
C LEU A 154 1.19 -24.07 -5.34
N PRO A 155 1.79 -23.98 -4.13
CA PRO A 155 1.16 -24.46 -2.91
C PRO A 155 0.08 -23.51 -2.37
N PHE A 156 -0.32 -22.48 -3.14
CA PHE A 156 -1.33 -21.50 -2.80
C PHE A 156 -2.23 -21.17 -3.99
N GLU A 157 -3.46 -20.74 -3.67
CA GLU A 157 -4.45 -20.25 -4.63
C GLU A 157 -4.08 -18.85 -5.13
N ILE A 158 -4.37 -18.54 -6.40
CA ILE A 158 -4.34 -17.18 -6.92
C ILE A 158 -5.77 -16.74 -7.20
N ARG A 159 -6.16 -15.60 -6.63
CA ARG A 159 -7.44 -14.93 -6.83
C ARG A 159 -7.25 -13.71 -7.70
N TYR A 160 -8.15 -13.52 -8.66
CA TYR A 160 -8.04 -12.43 -9.64
C TYR A 160 -9.15 -11.41 -9.43
N ILE A 161 -8.78 -10.12 -9.45
CA ILE A 161 -9.70 -8.99 -9.49
C ILE A 161 -9.35 -8.18 -10.74
N GLU A 162 -10.14 -8.35 -11.80
CA GLU A 162 -9.96 -7.58 -13.04
C GLU A 162 -10.74 -6.27 -12.96
N ILE A 163 -10.04 -5.15 -13.19
CA ILE A 163 -10.62 -3.82 -13.21
C ILE A 163 -11.18 -3.58 -14.60
N MET A 164 -12.49 -3.37 -14.69
CA MET A 164 -13.22 -3.17 -15.93
C MET A 164 -13.58 -1.70 -16.18
N GLU A 165 -13.82 -0.98 -15.09
CA GLU A 165 -14.27 0.41 -15.10
C GLU A 165 -13.08 1.40 -15.07
N PRO A 166 -13.28 2.67 -15.44
CA PRO A 166 -12.23 3.68 -15.37
C PRO A 166 -11.65 3.92 -13.96
N GLU A 167 -12.46 3.68 -12.95
CA GLU A 167 -12.09 3.81 -11.52
C GLU A 167 -12.67 2.64 -10.74
N ALA A 168 -11.95 2.20 -9.71
CA ALA A 168 -12.40 1.14 -8.81
C ALA A 168 -11.83 1.33 -7.41
N ASP A 169 -12.64 1.04 -6.39
CA ASP A 169 -12.22 1.02 -4.99
C ASP A 169 -12.23 -0.41 -4.47
N ILE A 170 -11.14 -0.82 -3.84
CA ILE A 170 -10.92 -2.19 -3.36
C ILE A 170 -10.41 -2.12 -1.92
N GLU A 171 -11.12 -2.76 -1.01
CA GLU A 171 -10.71 -2.93 0.38
C GLU A 171 -10.15 -4.34 0.58
N ILE A 172 -8.88 -4.45 0.96
CA ILE A 172 -8.22 -5.73 1.17
C ILE A 172 -7.09 -5.63 2.18
N ASN A 173 -7.07 -6.51 3.17
CA ASN A 173 -5.99 -6.63 4.18
C ASN A 173 -5.62 -5.30 4.88
N GLY A 174 -6.61 -4.42 5.10
CA GLY A 174 -6.41 -3.11 5.71
C GLY A 174 -5.89 -2.04 4.76
N TYR A 175 -5.71 -2.37 3.48
CA TYR A 175 -5.46 -1.41 2.41
C TYR A 175 -6.78 -0.99 1.77
N HIS A 176 -6.97 0.32 1.60
CA HIS A 176 -7.96 0.88 0.69
C HIS A 176 -7.22 1.28 -0.60
N ILE A 177 -7.50 0.59 -1.68
CA ILE A 177 -6.85 0.76 -2.97
C ILE A 177 -7.84 1.42 -3.92
N HIS A 178 -7.54 2.64 -4.33
CA HIS A 178 -8.29 3.32 -5.39
C HIS A 178 -7.50 3.23 -6.69
N ALA A 179 -8.05 2.53 -7.67
CA ALA A 179 -7.51 2.42 -9.02
C ALA A 179 -8.16 3.45 -9.93
N PHE A 180 -7.39 4.13 -10.77
CA PHE A 180 -7.89 5.10 -11.74
C PHE A 180 -7.14 4.99 -13.06
N ARG A 181 -7.87 5.17 -14.16
CA ARG A 181 -7.31 5.05 -15.50
C ARG A 181 -6.34 6.18 -15.80
N VAL A 182 -5.20 5.83 -16.41
CA VAL A 182 -4.19 6.81 -16.84
C VAL A 182 -3.93 6.70 -18.34
N ASN A 183 -3.43 7.79 -18.93
CA ASN A 183 -3.13 7.83 -20.36
C ASN A 183 -1.85 7.05 -20.68
N HIS A 184 -1.98 5.95 -21.40
CA HIS A 184 -0.89 5.11 -21.87
C HIS A 184 -1.30 4.46 -23.22
N ASN A 185 -0.37 3.82 -23.93
CA ASN A 185 -0.64 3.14 -25.22
C ASN A 185 -1.44 1.83 -25.08
N ILE A 186 -1.53 1.28 -23.87
CA ILE A 186 -2.42 0.17 -23.51
C ILE A 186 -3.23 0.54 -22.27
N THR A 187 -4.23 -0.28 -21.91
CA THR A 187 -5.00 -0.08 -20.68
C THR A 187 -4.07 -0.08 -19.48
N CYS A 188 -4.04 1.05 -18.76
CA CYS A 188 -3.15 1.27 -17.64
C CYS A 188 -3.88 1.99 -16.50
N TYR A 189 -3.62 1.55 -15.28
CA TYR A 189 -4.17 2.15 -14.05
C TYR A 189 -3.05 2.71 -13.17
N GLY A 190 -3.34 3.87 -12.57
CA GLY A 190 -2.63 4.35 -11.38
C GLY A 190 -3.33 3.83 -10.13
N TYR A 191 -2.60 3.74 -9.03
CA TYR A 191 -3.14 3.31 -7.74
C TYR A 191 -2.85 4.35 -6.66
N THR A 192 -3.89 4.70 -5.90
CA THR A 192 -3.73 5.35 -4.59
C THR A 192 -3.95 4.29 -3.53
N VAL A 193 -3.07 4.22 -2.56
CA VAL A 193 -3.19 3.28 -1.44
C VAL A 193 -3.34 4.09 -0.14
N GLU A 194 -4.46 3.89 0.53
CA GLU A 194 -4.77 4.54 1.80
C GLU A 194 -4.81 3.50 2.92
N ILE A 195 -4.27 3.87 4.07
CA ILE A 195 -4.41 3.12 5.31
C ILE A 195 -5.35 3.89 6.22
N ARG A 196 -6.54 3.34 6.45
CA ARG A 196 -7.49 3.90 7.40
C ARG A 196 -7.04 3.54 8.81
N ARG A 197 -6.56 4.52 9.55
CA ARG A 197 -6.21 4.35 10.95
C ARG A 197 -7.37 4.85 11.80
N ALA A 198 -7.79 4.04 12.75
CA ALA A 198 -8.62 4.55 13.83
C ALA A 198 -7.91 5.72 14.51
N GLY A 199 -8.62 6.82 14.75
CA GLY A 199 -8.06 7.96 15.46
C GLY A 199 -7.53 7.52 16.82
N ARG A 200 -6.40 8.11 17.27
CA ARG A 200 -5.95 7.86 18.64
C ARG A 200 -6.91 8.56 19.59
N PHE A 201 -7.66 7.78 20.37
CA PHE A 201 -8.54 8.33 21.39
C PHE A 201 -7.70 9.08 22.44
N SER A 202 -8.02 10.35 22.66
CA SER A 202 -7.37 11.18 23.68
C SER A 202 -8.20 11.22 24.94
N VAL A 203 -7.75 10.47 25.96
CA VAL A 203 -8.37 10.47 27.29
C VAL A 203 -8.38 11.88 27.89
N GLU A 204 -7.36 12.66 27.63
CA GLU A 204 -7.25 14.05 28.13
C GLU A 204 -8.35 14.93 27.50
N HIS A 205 -8.52 14.85 26.17
CA HIS A 205 -9.59 15.57 25.49
C HIS A 205 -10.99 15.09 25.91
N ALA A 206 -11.15 13.79 26.11
CA ALA A 206 -12.42 13.23 26.58
C ALA A 206 -12.77 13.73 27.99
N LYS A 207 -11.80 13.78 28.90
CA LYS A 207 -11.98 14.37 30.24
C LYS A 207 -12.26 15.86 30.17
N LYS A 208 -11.55 16.63 29.34
CA LYS A 208 -11.76 18.07 29.17
C LYS A 208 -13.14 18.41 28.61
N ARG A 209 -13.70 17.50 27.80
CA ARG A 209 -15.06 17.61 27.24
C ARG A 209 -16.12 16.94 28.11
N GLU A 210 -15.76 16.49 29.30
CA GLU A 210 -16.65 15.80 30.25
C GLU A 210 -17.37 14.58 29.63
N ILE A 211 -16.75 13.92 28.63
CA ILE A 211 -17.35 12.77 27.97
C ILE A 211 -17.38 11.58 28.94
N PRO A 212 -18.55 10.99 29.23
CA PRO A 212 -18.66 9.86 30.15
C PRO A 212 -17.81 8.66 29.68
N GLN A 213 -17.10 8.04 30.60
CA GLN A 213 -16.17 6.93 30.32
C GLN A 213 -16.84 5.75 29.61
N LYS A 214 -18.14 5.52 29.83
CA LYS A 214 -18.93 4.48 29.17
C LYS A 214 -18.93 4.59 27.64
N TYR A 215 -18.70 5.80 27.07
CA TYR A 215 -18.68 6.04 25.63
C TYR A 215 -17.29 5.97 25.01
N TRP A 216 -16.21 5.96 25.79
CA TRP A 216 -14.85 6.04 25.28
C TRP A 216 -14.47 4.94 24.31
N ASN A 217 -14.86 3.69 24.60
CA ASN A 217 -14.57 2.53 23.73
C ASN A 217 -15.26 2.66 22.36
N ARG A 218 -16.48 3.17 22.33
CA ARG A 218 -17.25 3.40 21.09
C ARG A 218 -16.64 4.52 20.28
N LEU A 219 -16.30 5.64 20.92
CA LEU A 219 -15.62 6.78 20.28
C LEU A 219 -14.22 6.41 19.77
N GLN A 220 -13.51 5.54 20.48
CA GLN A 220 -12.22 5.02 20.01
C GLN A 220 -12.34 4.22 18.72
N LYS A 221 -13.48 3.57 18.50
CA LYS A 221 -13.80 2.84 17.26
C LYS A 221 -14.32 3.76 16.15
N GLY A 222 -14.46 5.07 16.42
CA GLY A 222 -14.97 6.04 15.45
C GLY A 222 -16.50 6.08 15.34
N GLU A 223 -17.22 5.51 16.34
CA GLU A 223 -18.67 5.60 16.38
C GLU A 223 -19.08 7.00 16.80
N GLU A 224 -20.07 7.57 16.13
CA GLU A 224 -20.77 8.77 16.60
C GLU A 224 -21.78 8.39 17.68
N ILE A 225 -21.85 9.18 18.74
CA ILE A 225 -22.74 8.91 19.87
C ILE A 225 -23.63 10.12 20.10
N GLU A 226 -24.92 9.88 20.05
CA GLU A 226 -25.93 10.79 20.49
C GLU A 226 -26.48 10.31 21.85
N THR A 227 -26.47 11.19 22.83
CA THR A 227 -26.97 10.91 24.18
C THR A 227 -28.43 11.32 24.33
N GLU A 228 -29.13 10.78 25.32
CA GLU A 228 -30.53 11.11 25.60
C GLU A 228 -30.72 12.59 25.89
N ASP A 229 -29.69 13.28 26.35
CA ASP A 229 -29.69 14.74 26.64
C ASP A 229 -29.37 15.55 25.37
N GLY A 230 -29.23 14.93 24.19
CA GLY A 230 -28.96 15.60 22.93
C GLY A 230 -27.50 16.02 22.73
N ALA A 231 -26.57 15.52 23.55
CA ALA A 231 -25.14 15.76 23.30
C ALA A 231 -24.59 14.81 22.20
N HIS A 232 -23.86 15.37 21.24
CA HIS A 232 -23.20 14.66 20.17
C HIS A 232 -21.69 14.57 20.45
N TYR A 233 -21.17 13.36 20.39
CA TYR A 233 -19.76 13.09 20.57
C TYR A 233 -19.18 12.35 19.38
#